data_df4dcc45379314a602686cbf7019008a
#
_entry.id   df4dcc45379314a602686cbf7019008a
#
_cell.length_a   1.000
_cell.length_b   1.000
_cell.length_c   1.000
_cell.angle_alpha   90.00
_cell.angle_beta   90.00
_cell.angle_gamma   90.00
#
_symmetry.space_group_name_H-M   'P 1'
#
loop_
_entity.id
_entity.type
_entity.pdbx_description
1 polymer ?
#
loop_
_entity_poly.entity_id
_entity_poly.type
_entity_poly.pdbx_seq_one_letter_code
_entity_poly.pdbx_strand_id
1 'polypeptide(L)'
;MKLVLSLNSKKFIYDYVDIGVEYFVVGAKYFSCRQALSLEYDEIANLKKVLGNKKVWVLVNALVEEKYIDFLEKHLIRLSHIGVDGILFQDFGVLQICNEHNFDFEMIYHPDTLNTNQATLNYLGTQGINGAFLAREIPLEEKKIIAKNVNVKTMIQVHGVEYMAYSKRKLLTNYFKEINQDIPIGISDDLTIQA
;
A
#
# COMPACT_ATOMS: atom_id res chain seq x y z
N MET A 1 2.08 -13.46 -16.10
CA MET A 1 2.20 -12.08 -15.57
C MET A 1 0.80 -11.57 -15.31
N LYS A 2 0.55 -10.88 -14.21
CA LYS A 2 -0.76 -10.33 -13.87
C LYS A 2 -0.65 -8.82 -13.72
N LEU A 3 -1.71 -8.10 -14.11
CA LEU A 3 -1.75 -6.64 -13.99
C LEU A 3 -2.38 -6.25 -12.65
N VAL A 4 -1.68 -5.37 -11.93
CA VAL A 4 -2.14 -4.72 -10.70
C VAL A 4 -2.26 -3.23 -11.00
N LEU A 5 -3.41 -2.65 -10.74
CA LEU A 5 -3.69 -1.23 -10.99
C LEU A 5 -4.05 -0.51 -9.69
N SER A 6 -3.32 0.57 -9.38
CA SER A 6 -3.79 1.54 -8.38
C SER A 6 -4.90 2.37 -9.01
N LEU A 7 -6.13 2.19 -8.55
CA LEU A 7 -7.30 2.82 -9.14
C LEU A 7 -7.31 4.32 -8.79
N ASN A 8 -7.32 5.17 -9.80
CA ASN A 8 -7.36 6.62 -9.66
C ASN A 8 -8.76 7.22 -9.87
N SER A 9 -9.64 6.48 -10.55
CA SER A 9 -11.02 6.91 -10.82
C SER A 9 -11.93 5.71 -11.05
N LYS A 10 -13.13 5.76 -10.51
CA LYS A 10 -14.16 4.74 -10.78
C LYS A 10 -14.73 4.81 -12.20
N LYS A 11 -14.49 5.92 -12.92
CA LYS A 11 -15.06 6.16 -14.27
C LYS A 11 -14.65 5.13 -15.30
N PHE A 12 -13.42 4.63 -15.21
CA PHE A 12 -12.81 3.75 -16.20
C PHE A 12 -12.70 2.28 -15.75
N ILE A 13 -13.47 1.86 -14.76
CA ILE A 13 -13.37 0.51 -14.18
C ILE A 13 -13.56 -0.57 -15.26
N TYR A 14 -14.55 -0.43 -16.11
CA TYR A 14 -14.84 -1.42 -17.15
C TYR A 14 -13.75 -1.46 -18.22
N ASP A 15 -13.21 -0.31 -18.60
CA ASP A 15 -12.09 -0.25 -19.54
C ASP A 15 -10.86 -0.98 -18.98
N TYR A 16 -10.58 -0.83 -17.68
CA TYR A 16 -9.50 -1.54 -17.02
C TYR A 16 -9.74 -3.06 -16.92
N VAL A 17 -10.97 -3.47 -16.70
CA VAL A 17 -11.35 -4.90 -16.71
C VAL A 17 -11.15 -5.48 -18.11
N ASP A 18 -11.57 -4.77 -19.17
CA ASP A 18 -11.48 -5.21 -20.56
C ASP A 18 -10.04 -5.37 -21.06
N ILE A 19 -9.12 -4.54 -20.59
CA ILE A 19 -7.69 -4.69 -20.91
C ILE A 19 -6.98 -5.73 -20.03
N GLY A 20 -7.72 -6.44 -19.18
CA GLY A 20 -7.20 -7.59 -18.43
C GLY A 20 -6.60 -7.28 -17.05
N VAL A 21 -6.93 -6.15 -16.43
CA VAL A 21 -6.57 -5.91 -15.02
C VAL A 21 -7.24 -6.95 -14.13
N GLU A 22 -6.46 -7.61 -13.30
CA GLU A 22 -6.93 -8.63 -12.36
C GLU A 22 -7.00 -8.13 -10.92
N TYR A 23 -6.13 -7.21 -10.52
CA TYR A 23 -6.00 -6.69 -9.16
C TYR A 23 -6.18 -5.17 -9.16
N PHE A 24 -7.10 -4.70 -8.35
CA PHE A 24 -7.39 -3.27 -8.17
C PHE A 24 -6.98 -2.85 -6.77
N VAL A 25 -6.08 -1.88 -6.68
CA VAL A 25 -5.60 -1.31 -5.41
C VAL A 25 -6.32 0.01 -5.17
N VAL A 26 -6.89 0.16 -3.98
CA VAL A 26 -7.54 1.40 -3.52
C VAL A 26 -7.06 1.78 -2.13
N GLY A 27 -7.12 3.07 -1.80
CA GLY A 27 -6.97 3.53 -0.43
C GLY A 27 -8.29 3.49 0.31
N ALA A 28 -8.24 3.21 1.62
CA ALA A 28 -9.32 3.50 2.53
C ALA A 28 -9.13 4.88 3.14
N LYS A 29 -10.18 5.46 3.71
CA LYS A 29 -10.12 6.76 4.40
C LYS A 29 -9.07 6.80 5.51
N TYR A 30 -8.82 5.66 6.18
CA TYR A 30 -7.90 5.55 7.30
C TYR A 30 -6.76 4.60 6.97
N PHE A 31 -5.59 4.85 7.56
CA PHE A 31 -4.37 4.04 7.45
C PHE A 31 -3.82 3.87 6.02
N SER A 32 -4.38 4.59 5.05
CA SER A 32 -3.84 4.65 3.69
C SER A 32 -3.13 5.98 3.47
N CYS A 33 -1.97 5.93 2.86
CA CYS A 33 -1.26 7.12 2.42
C CYS A 33 -0.76 6.93 0.98
N ARG A 34 -0.56 8.03 0.26
CA ARG A 34 -0.08 8.04 -1.13
C ARG A 34 -0.99 7.24 -2.10
N GLN A 35 -2.29 7.20 -1.81
CA GLN A 35 -3.27 6.57 -2.67
C GLN A 35 -3.79 7.55 -3.73
N ALA A 36 -4.05 7.04 -4.92
CA ALA A 36 -4.67 7.82 -5.98
C ALA A 36 -6.18 8.04 -5.74
N LEU A 37 -6.85 7.08 -5.10
CA LEU A 37 -8.27 7.13 -4.77
C LEU A 37 -8.49 6.65 -3.33
N SER A 38 -9.09 7.48 -2.50
CA SER A 38 -9.53 7.13 -1.14
C SER A 38 -11.03 6.87 -1.12
N LEU A 39 -11.44 5.75 -0.53
CA LEU A 39 -12.82 5.30 -0.48
C LEU A 39 -13.30 5.10 0.96
N GLU A 40 -14.57 5.39 1.18
CA GLU A 40 -15.29 4.97 2.39
C GLU A 40 -15.58 3.45 2.34
N TYR A 41 -15.85 2.84 3.47
CA TYR A 41 -16.08 1.39 3.55
C TYR A 41 -17.20 0.88 2.64
N ASP A 42 -18.30 1.63 2.56
CA ASP A 42 -19.44 1.27 1.71
C ASP A 42 -19.10 1.38 0.23
N GLU A 43 -18.22 2.30 -0.13
CA GLU A 43 -17.71 2.43 -1.50
C GLU A 43 -16.77 1.27 -1.85
N ILE A 44 -15.92 0.80 -0.92
CA ILE A 44 -15.07 -0.39 -1.10
C ILE A 44 -15.97 -1.63 -1.29
N ALA A 45 -17.00 -1.79 -0.47
CA ALA A 45 -17.95 -2.88 -0.58
C ALA A 45 -18.69 -2.89 -1.92
N ASN A 46 -19.09 -1.71 -2.39
CA ASN A 46 -19.73 -1.56 -3.70
C ASN A 46 -18.75 -1.84 -4.85
N LEU A 47 -17.51 -1.36 -4.75
CA LEU A 47 -16.47 -1.65 -5.73
C LEU A 47 -16.22 -3.16 -5.84
N LYS A 48 -16.15 -3.87 -4.72
CA LYS A 48 -15.99 -5.33 -4.70
C LYS A 48 -17.13 -6.04 -5.43
N LYS A 49 -18.38 -5.58 -5.24
CA LYS A 49 -19.55 -6.13 -5.97
C LYS A 49 -19.47 -5.86 -7.47
N VAL A 50 -19.10 -4.65 -7.88
CA VAL A 50 -18.97 -4.25 -9.29
C VAL A 50 -17.89 -5.05 -10.00
N LEU A 51 -16.75 -5.26 -9.33
CA LEU A 51 -15.60 -5.98 -9.89
C LEU A 51 -15.77 -7.51 -9.91
N GLY A 52 -16.74 -8.04 -9.16
CA GLY A 52 -17.09 -9.46 -9.16
C GLY A 52 -15.92 -10.38 -8.80
N ASN A 53 -15.40 -11.12 -9.77
CA ASN A 53 -14.31 -12.08 -9.60
C ASN A 53 -12.91 -11.46 -9.60
N LYS A 54 -12.78 -10.15 -9.85
CA LYS A 54 -11.52 -9.43 -9.75
C LYS A 54 -11.12 -9.22 -8.30
N LYS A 55 -9.83 -9.09 -8.07
CA LYS A 55 -9.29 -8.91 -6.73
C LYS A 55 -9.24 -7.44 -6.34
N VAL A 56 -9.73 -7.13 -5.15
CA VAL A 56 -9.64 -5.79 -4.55
C VAL A 56 -8.68 -5.84 -3.38
N TRP A 57 -7.59 -5.10 -3.50
CA TRP A 57 -6.61 -4.92 -2.44
C TRP A 57 -6.72 -3.51 -1.86
N VAL A 58 -6.59 -3.40 -0.55
CA VAL A 58 -6.67 -2.11 0.16
C VAL A 58 -5.32 -1.73 0.73
N LEU A 59 -4.94 -0.47 0.53
CA LEU A 59 -3.75 0.11 1.14
C LEU A 59 -3.97 0.31 2.65
N VAL A 60 -3.10 -0.25 3.46
CA VAL A 60 -2.95 0.00 4.91
C VAL A 60 -1.46 0.26 5.15
N ASN A 61 -0.94 1.25 4.47
CA ASN A 61 0.49 1.54 4.35
C ASN A 61 0.94 2.78 5.14
N ALA A 62 0.12 3.29 6.04
CA ALA A 62 0.55 4.31 6.99
C ALA A 62 1.43 3.68 8.09
N LEU A 63 2.41 4.42 8.59
CA LEU A 63 3.09 4.08 9.85
C LEU A 63 2.14 4.35 11.01
N VAL A 64 1.93 3.35 11.86
CA VAL A 64 0.93 3.39 12.93
C VAL A 64 1.60 3.77 14.26
N GLU A 65 1.05 4.76 14.93
CA GLU A 65 1.46 5.12 16.29
C GLU A 65 0.69 4.28 17.30
N GLU A 66 1.31 3.97 18.45
CA GLU A 66 0.75 3.12 19.51
C GLU A 66 -0.71 3.48 19.86
N LYS A 67 -0.99 4.76 20.00
CA LYS A 67 -2.36 5.25 20.33
C LYS A 67 -3.45 4.90 19.31
N TYR A 68 -3.07 4.43 18.12
CA TYR A 68 -4.00 4.08 17.04
C TYR A 68 -4.12 2.57 16.80
N ILE A 69 -3.46 1.72 17.58
CA ILE A 69 -3.46 0.26 17.39
C ILE A 69 -4.88 -0.31 17.50
N ASP A 70 -5.65 0.06 18.53
CA ASP A 70 -7.05 -0.39 18.68
C ASP A 70 -7.94 0.06 17.52
N PHE A 71 -7.64 1.22 16.93
CA PHE A 71 -8.38 1.70 15.78
C PHE A 71 -7.97 0.97 14.49
N LEU A 72 -6.69 0.63 14.35
CA LEU A 72 -6.21 -0.20 13.26
C LEU A 72 -6.86 -1.59 13.28
N GLU A 73 -6.93 -2.23 14.45
CA GLU A 73 -7.60 -3.52 14.61
C GLU A 73 -9.05 -3.48 14.14
N LYS A 74 -9.82 -2.49 14.61
CA LYS A 74 -11.22 -2.28 14.18
C LYS A 74 -11.34 -2.01 12.67
N HIS A 75 -10.37 -1.31 12.09
CA HIS A 75 -10.31 -1.07 10.66
C HIS A 75 -10.11 -2.37 9.87
N LEU A 76 -9.17 -3.22 10.29
CA LEU A 76 -8.89 -4.51 9.66
C LEU A 76 -10.07 -5.47 9.79
N ILE A 77 -10.71 -5.54 10.95
CA ILE A 77 -11.95 -6.31 11.16
C ILE A 77 -13.03 -5.85 10.15
N ARG A 78 -13.19 -4.55 9.96
CA ARG A 78 -14.19 -4.02 9.03
C ARG A 78 -13.86 -4.36 7.58
N LEU A 79 -12.59 -4.28 7.17
CA LEU A 79 -12.16 -4.71 5.84
C LEU A 79 -12.37 -6.22 5.61
N SER A 80 -12.15 -7.05 6.64
CA SER A 80 -12.43 -8.48 6.60
C SER A 80 -13.92 -8.75 6.38
N HIS A 81 -14.81 -8.04 7.08
CA HIS A 81 -16.26 -8.18 6.89
C HIS A 81 -16.73 -7.72 5.50
N ILE A 82 -16.06 -6.76 4.87
CA ILE A 82 -16.32 -6.36 3.47
C ILE A 82 -15.89 -7.46 2.51
N GLY A 83 -14.94 -8.31 2.88
CA GLY A 83 -14.40 -9.37 2.05
C GLY A 83 -13.40 -8.87 1.00
N VAL A 84 -12.57 -7.87 1.35
CA VAL A 84 -11.46 -7.48 0.48
C VAL A 84 -10.47 -8.64 0.34
N ASP A 85 -9.81 -8.74 -0.81
CA ASP A 85 -8.99 -9.90 -1.13
C ASP A 85 -7.56 -9.80 -0.57
N GLY A 86 -7.11 -8.60 -0.20
CA GLY A 86 -5.79 -8.45 0.39
C GLY A 86 -5.49 -7.04 0.87
N ILE A 87 -4.39 -6.95 1.58
CA ILE A 87 -3.90 -5.73 2.23
C ILE A 87 -2.48 -5.46 1.75
N LEU A 88 -2.25 -4.25 1.22
CA LEU A 88 -0.91 -3.73 0.98
C LEU A 88 -0.46 -2.94 2.20
N PHE A 89 0.60 -3.37 2.86
CA PHE A 89 1.05 -2.79 4.12
C PHE A 89 2.57 -2.58 4.15
N GLN A 90 3.03 -1.74 5.08
CA GLN A 90 4.46 -1.57 5.38
C GLN A 90 4.77 -1.72 6.88
N ASP A 91 3.82 -1.44 7.76
CA ASP A 91 3.98 -1.56 9.21
C ASP A 91 3.68 -3.01 9.64
N PHE A 92 4.63 -3.67 10.30
CA PHE A 92 4.47 -5.06 10.76
C PHE A 92 3.39 -5.24 11.82
N GLY A 93 2.96 -4.16 12.50
CA GLY A 93 1.78 -4.20 13.37
C GLY A 93 0.52 -4.64 12.63
N VAL A 94 0.39 -4.27 11.34
CA VAL A 94 -0.71 -4.74 10.48
C VAL A 94 -0.65 -6.25 10.29
N LEU A 95 0.54 -6.80 9.99
CA LEU A 95 0.73 -8.24 9.82
C LEU A 95 0.44 -9.02 11.09
N GLN A 96 0.92 -8.51 12.23
CA GLN A 96 0.71 -9.14 13.54
C GLN A 96 -0.78 -9.25 13.87
N ILE A 97 -1.53 -8.16 13.76
CA ILE A 97 -2.98 -8.14 14.01
C ILE A 97 -3.70 -9.08 13.04
N CYS A 98 -3.34 -9.08 11.76
CA CYS A 98 -3.97 -9.97 10.78
C CYS A 98 -3.73 -11.45 11.12
N ASN A 99 -2.54 -11.81 11.58
CA ASN A 99 -2.21 -13.18 11.99
C ASN A 99 -2.96 -13.59 13.28
N GLU A 100 -3.07 -12.71 14.27
CA GLU A 100 -3.80 -12.96 15.52
C GLU A 100 -5.29 -13.23 15.27
N HIS A 101 -5.90 -12.48 14.37
CA HIS A 101 -7.31 -12.65 13.99
C HIS A 101 -7.53 -13.74 12.93
N ASN A 102 -6.48 -14.30 12.35
CA ASN A 102 -6.56 -15.25 11.23
C ASN A 102 -7.42 -14.73 10.07
N PHE A 103 -7.25 -13.46 9.67
CA PHE A 103 -7.95 -12.91 8.53
C PHE A 103 -7.51 -13.56 7.22
N ASP A 104 -8.46 -13.81 6.33
CA ASP A 104 -8.22 -14.39 5.00
C ASP A 104 -7.84 -13.32 3.98
N PHE A 105 -6.80 -12.53 4.30
CA PHE A 105 -6.24 -11.54 3.39
C PHE A 105 -5.00 -12.07 2.67
N GLU A 106 -4.84 -11.74 1.39
CA GLU A 106 -3.50 -11.76 0.79
C GLU A 106 -2.67 -10.63 1.41
N MET A 107 -1.65 -10.99 2.18
CA MET A 107 -0.75 -10.03 2.84
C MET A 107 0.38 -9.64 1.90
N ILE A 108 0.37 -8.38 1.42
CA ILE A 108 1.32 -7.87 0.43
C ILE A 108 2.21 -6.82 1.07
N TYR A 109 3.49 -7.15 1.23
CA TYR A 109 4.46 -6.23 1.82
C TYR A 109 4.94 -5.19 0.81
N HIS A 110 4.71 -3.92 1.12
CA HIS A 110 5.01 -2.78 0.25
C HIS A 110 5.77 -1.68 1.00
N PRO A 111 7.06 -1.92 1.33
CA PRO A 111 7.88 -1.01 2.13
C PRO A 111 8.53 0.12 1.35
N ASP A 112 8.22 0.27 0.08
CA ASP A 112 8.82 1.23 -0.88
C ASP A 112 10.29 0.94 -1.24
N THR A 113 11.19 0.65 -0.29
CA THR A 113 12.65 0.61 -0.55
C THR A 113 13.38 -0.63 -0.05
N LEU A 114 12.76 -1.53 0.71
CA LEU A 114 13.51 -2.53 1.50
C LEU A 114 13.67 -3.93 0.87
N ASN A 115 12.89 -4.29 -0.12
CA ASN A 115 12.87 -5.64 -0.67
C ASN A 115 13.91 -5.82 -1.79
N THR A 116 15.17 -6.03 -1.41
CA THR A 116 16.30 -6.04 -2.35
C THR A 116 16.93 -7.41 -2.56
N ASN A 117 16.52 -8.46 -1.81
CA ASN A 117 17.13 -9.77 -1.91
C ASN A 117 16.19 -10.92 -1.55
N GLN A 118 16.52 -12.12 -2.04
CA GLN A 118 15.73 -13.33 -1.85
C GLN A 118 15.69 -13.81 -0.39
N ALA A 119 16.75 -13.60 0.40
CA ALA A 119 16.80 -14.07 1.77
C ALA A 119 15.75 -13.37 2.64
N THR A 120 15.64 -12.05 2.50
CA THR A 120 14.61 -11.25 3.16
C THR A 120 13.21 -11.71 2.77
N LEU A 121 12.95 -11.90 1.47
CA LEU A 121 11.62 -12.29 0.98
C LEU A 121 11.22 -13.70 1.42
N ASN A 122 12.15 -14.64 1.41
CA ASN A 122 11.88 -16.00 1.90
C ASN A 122 11.61 -16.01 3.39
N TYR A 123 12.34 -15.22 4.19
CA TYR A 123 12.04 -15.04 5.61
C TYR A 123 10.64 -14.44 5.81
N LEU A 124 10.31 -13.36 5.10
CA LEU A 124 8.98 -12.74 5.18
C LEU A 124 7.86 -13.71 4.81
N GLY A 125 8.08 -14.58 3.83
CA GLY A 125 7.15 -15.64 3.48
C GLY A 125 6.85 -16.59 4.64
N THR A 126 7.84 -16.89 5.50
CA THR A 126 7.62 -17.70 6.71
C THR A 126 6.78 -16.99 7.78
N GLN A 127 6.66 -15.66 7.70
CA GLN A 127 5.87 -14.82 8.61
C GLN A 127 4.42 -14.62 8.13
N GLY A 128 3.99 -15.28 7.05
CA GLY A 128 2.63 -15.19 6.52
C GLY A 128 2.44 -14.17 5.38
N ILE A 129 3.52 -13.61 4.84
CA ILE A 129 3.44 -12.71 3.69
C ILE A 129 3.25 -13.52 2.41
N ASN A 130 2.21 -13.18 1.61
CA ASN A 130 1.89 -13.85 0.36
C ASN A 130 2.60 -13.23 -0.85
N GLY A 131 2.98 -11.96 -0.73
CA GLY A 131 3.67 -11.25 -1.80
C GLY A 131 4.37 -9.98 -1.34
N ALA A 132 5.30 -9.48 -2.17
CA ALA A 132 6.04 -8.27 -1.85
C ALA A 132 6.41 -7.49 -3.12
N PHE A 133 6.39 -6.15 -3.00
CA PHE A 133 6.97 -5.27 -4.00
C PHE A 133 8.49 -5.25 -3.87
N LEU A 134 9.18 -5.47 -4.98
CA LEU A 134 10.63 -5.34 -5.05
C LEU A 134 11.03 -3.87 -5.08
N ALA A 135 12.15 -3.56 -4.44
CA ALA A 135 12.70 -2.21 -4.45
C ALA A 135 12.96 -1.76 -5.90
N ARG A 136 12.66 -0.51 -6.19
CA ARG A 136 12.81 0.05 -7.53
C ARG A 136 14.28 0.23 -7.92
N GLU A 137 15.14 0.46 -6.94
CA GLU A 137 16.56 0.76 -7.13
C GLU A 137 17.37 -0.42 -7.69
N ILE A 138 16.88 -1.66 -7.53
CA ILE A 138 17.61 -2.83 -8.05
C ILE A 138 17.36 -3.03 -9.55
N PRO A 139 18.40 -3.42 -10.32
CA PRO A 139 18.29 -3.65 -11.75
C PRO A 139 17.27 -4.74 -12.12
N LEU A 140 16.70 -4.65 -13.32
CA LEU A 140 15.69 -5.61 -13.78
C LEU A 140 16.23 -7.05 -13.78
N GLU A 141 17.49 -7.26 -14.10
CA GLU A 141 18.09 -8.61 -14.12
C GLU A 141 18.15 -9.21 -12.71
N GLU A 142 18.48 -8.42 -11.70
CA GLU A 142 18.43 -8.86 -10.30
C GLU A 142 16.98 -9.14 -9.85
N LYS A 143 16.03 -8.29 -10.23
CA LYS A 143 14.59 -8.55 -9.98
C LYS A 143 14.15 -9.90 -10.55
N LYS A 144 14.61 -10.26 -11.75
CA LYS A 144 14.32 -11.57 -12.36
C LYS A 144 14.95 -12.72 -11.59
N ILE A 145 16.17 -12.55 -11.08
CA ILE A 145 16.85 -13.57 -10.26
C ILE A 145 16.08 -13.78 -8.95
N ILE A 146 15.73 -12.70 -8.26
CA ILE A 146 14.95 -12.76 -7.02
C ILE A 146 13.62 -13.48 -7.27
N ALA A 147 12.86 -13.05 -8.28
CA ALA A 147 11.55 -13.60 -8.57
C ALA A 147 11.56 -15.12 -8.88
N LYS A 148 12.67 -15.66 -9.36
CA LYS A 148 12.84 -17.10 -9.61
C LYS A 148 13.16 -17.92 -8.36
N ASN A 149 13.69 -17.26 -7.32
CA ASN A 149 14.28 -17.94 -6.16
C ASN A 149 13.52 -17.67 -4.84
N VAL A 150 12.32 -17.10 -4.92
CA VAL A 150 11.49 -16.80 -3.75
C VAL A 150 10.16 -17.57 -3.81
N ASN A 151 9.63 -17.85 -2.64
CA ASN A 151 8.36 -18.59 -2.47
C ASN A 151 7.14 -17.67 -2.36
N VAL A 152 7.33 -16.33 -2.40
CA VAL A 152 6.27 -15.33 -2.34
C VAL A 152 6.07 -14.69 -3.72
N LYS A 153 4.87 -14.17 -3.98
CA LYS A 153 4.59 -13.40 -5.19
C LYS A 153 5.45 -12.14 -5.21
N THR A 154 6.11 -11.86 -6.33
CA THR A 154 6.89 -10.63 -6.48
C THR A 154 6.19 -9.66 -7.42
N MET A 155 6.21 -8.39 -7.04
CA MET A 155 5.61 -7.31 -7.80
C MET A 155 6.63 -6.21 -8.07
N ILE A 156 6.52 -5.58 -9.24
CA ILE A 156 7.33 -4.42 -9.62
C ILE A 156 6.42 -3.31 -10.12
N GLN A 157 6.73 -2.08 -9.79
CA GLN A 157 6.10 -0.93 -10.40
C GLN A 157 6.67 -0.72 -11.81
N VAL A 158 5.80 -0.63 -12.80
CA VAL A 158 6.20 -0.42 -14.21
C VAL A 158 5.81 0.95 -14.73
N HIS A 159 4.87 1.62 -14.07
CA HIS A 159 4.42 2.97 -14.39
C HIS A 159 3.79 3.63 -13.17
N GLY A 160 3.89 4.95 -13.08
CA GLY A 160 3.26 5.77 -12.04
C GLY A 160 4.26 6.63 -11.27
N VAL A 161 3.73 7.43 -10.36
CA VAL A 161 4.54 8.29 -9.47
C VAL A 161 5.30 7.43 -8.48
N GLU A 162 6.58 7.71 -8.32
CA GLU A 162 7.44 7.05 -7.35
C GLU A 162 7.54 7.87 -6.07
N TYR A 163 7.60 7.14 -4.99
CA TYR A 163 7.79 7.70 -3.66
C TYR A 163 9.29 7.95 -3.41
N MET A 164 9.65 9.17 -3.03
CA MET A 164 11.04 9.55 -2.77
C MET A 164 11.36 9.64 -1.28
N ALA A 165 10.51 10.33 -0.52
CA ALA A 165 10.73 10.53 0.91
C ALA A 165 9.41 10.82 1.62
N TYR A 166 9.30 10.40 2.87
CA TYR A 166 8.18 10.68 3.75
C TYR A 166 8.68 10.98 5.16
N SER A 167 8.09 11.98 5.77
CA SER A 167 8.33 12.29 7.18
C SER A 167 7.03 12.68 7.86
N LYS A 168 6.75 12.10 9.02
CA LYS A 168 5.68 12.57 9.92
C LYS A 168 6.08 13.82 10.72
N ARG A 169 7.36 14.22 10.66
CA ARG A 169 7.83 15.44 11.34
C ARG A 169 7.34 16.65 10.59
N LYS A 170 6.89 17.65 11.31
CA LYS A 170 6.53 18.97 10.78
C LYS A 170 7.80 19.77 10.44
N LEU A 171 8.54 19.29 9.43
CA LEU A 171 9.87 19.79 9.10
C LEU A 171 9.84 21.26 8.69
N LEU A 172 8.91 21.64 7.84
CA LEU A 172 8.77 23.03 7.36
C LEU A 172 8.32 23.95 8.51
N THR A 173 7.28 23.56 9.24
CA THR A 173 6.79 24.30 10.41
C THR A 173 7.92 24.53 11.43
N ASN A 174 8.69 23.51 11.74
CA ASN A 174 9.78 23.61 12.70
C ASN A 174 10.95 24.48 12.18
N TYR A 175 11.28 24.35 10.89
CA TYR A 175 12.32 25.18 10.25
C TYR A 175 11.96 26.66 10.30
N PHE A 176 10.76 27.03 9.84
CA PHE A 176 10.34 28.45 9.84
C PHE A 176 10.22 29.02 11.26
N LYS A 177 9.81 28.21 12.22
CA LYS A 177 9.82 28.60 13.64
C LYS A 177 11.23 28.88 14.16
N GLU A 178 12.21 28.04 13.81
CA GLU A 178 13.60 28.20 14.24
C GLU A 178 14.23 29.47 13.69
N ILE A 179 13.95 29.83 12.45
CA ILE A 179 14.46 31.06 11.81
C ILE A 179 13.59 32.30 12.11
N ASN A 180 12.56 32.17 12.96
CA ASN A 180 11.61 33.24 13.31
C ASN A 180 10.96 33.93 12.09
N GLN A 181 10.55 33.11 11.12
CA GLN A 181 9.84 33.58 9.92
C GLN A 181 8.48 32.88 9.79
N ASP A 182 7.54 33.58 9.16
CA ASP A 182 6.25 32.95 8.80
C ASP A 182 6.43 31.98 7.64
N ILE A 183 5.61 30.93 7.65
CA ILE A 183 5.58 29.97 6.55
C ILE A 183 5.00 30.68 5.31
N PRO A 184 5.73 30.67 4.17
CA PRO A 184 5.22 31.27 2.95
C PRO A 184 3.89 30.67 2.50
N ILE A 185 3.02 31.49 1.92
CA ILE A 185 1.73 31.05 1.39
C ILE A 185 1.95 29.94 0.34
N GLY A 186 1.21 28.83 0.49
CA GLY A 186 1.32 27.68 -0.42
C GLY A 186 2.37 26.63 -0.01
N ILE A 187 3.10 26.85 1.09
CA ILE A 187 4.01 25.89 1.68
C ILE A 187 3.40 25.31 2.95
N SER A 188 3.40 23.98 3.08
CA SER A 188 2.94 23.27 4.27
C SER A 188 3.71 21.97 4.47
N ASP A 189 3.62 21.39 5.67
CA ASP A 189 4.19 20.07 5.95
C ASP A 189 3.53 18.95 5.12
N ASP A 190 2.37 19.19 4.54
CA ASP A 190 1.64 18.26 3.66
C ASP A 190 2.00 18.44 2.18
N LEU A 191 3.01 19.26 1.87
CA LEU A 191 3.43 19.53 0.50
C LEU A 191 3.98 18.25 -0.14
N THR A 192 3.35 17.82 -1.23
CA THR A 192 3.86 16.76 -2.10
C THR A 192 4.60 17.39 -3.26
N ILE A 193 5.90 17.16 -3.35
CA ILE A 193 6.70 17.55 -4.51
C ILE A 193 6.59 16.45 -5.54
N GLN A 194 6.01 16.74 -6.70
CA GLN A 194 6.06 15.87 -7.87
C GLN A 194 7.37 16.15 -8.59
N ALA A 195 8.19 15.11 -8.73
CA ALA A 195 9.42 15.16 -9.52
C ALA A 195 9.13 14.97 -11.01
#